data_2ef4d6b2a1168c0154cccb603b61cf3d
#
_entry.id   2ef4d6b2a1168c0154cccb603b61cf3d
#
_cell.length_a   1.000
_cell.length_b   1.000
_cell.length_c   1.000
_cell.angle_alpha   90.00
_cell.angle_beta   90.00
_cell.angle_gamma   90.00
#
_symmetry.space_group_name_H-M   'P 1'
#
loop_
_entity.id
_entity.type
_entity.pdbx_description
1 polymer ?
#
loop_
_entity_poly.entity_id
_entity_poly.type
_entity_poly.pdbx_seq_one_letter_code
_entity_poly.pdbx_strand_id
1 'polypeptide(L)'
;TEQEFFISEDGRANSISHSKDDIIAYSDKMSTEEYLEFIRERLILLRELLSDNGSIYLHIDYKIGHYIKIIMDEVFGKENFRNDIARIKSNPKNFYRKAYGNEKDLILFYTKNFKNNIWNDIKVPLDENEIADRFSKIDENGRRYTTIPLHAPGETKNGPTSKPWRNIPVPKGRHWRTNPEEFDKMDAQGLIEWSSTGNPRIKKYADEHTGKKIQDIWRFKDPQNPKYPTEKNIQMLEQIILQSSNIGDYVLDCFAGSGTTLKASNKLERKWIGIDSSDVAIDVIKKNKLGNYVYYDLKNKISEQIHNATYKQVSLEIIDESKK
;
A
#
# COMPACT_ATOMS: atom_id res chain seq x y z
N THR A 1 -16.14 -16.91 -11.47
CA THR A 1 -17.47 -16.34 -11.16
C THR A 1 -17.86 -15.41 -12.28
N GLU A 2 -18.82 -15.85 -13.09
CA GLU A 2 -19.38 -15.05 -14.17
C GLU A 2 -20.19 -13.89 -13.55
N GLN A 3 -19.70 -12.67 -13.64
CA GLN A 3 -20.37 -11.49 -13.12
C GLN A 3 -20.23 -10.33 -14.12
N GLU A 4 -21.33 -9.64 -14.39
CA GLU A 4 -21.37 -8.39 -15.13
C GLU A 4 -21.47 -7.22 -14.16
N PHE A 5 -20.85 -6.11 -14.51
CA PHE A 5 -20.86 -4.89 -13.74
C PHE A 5 -21.43 -3.75 -14.58
N PHE A 6 -22.27 -2.93 -13.97
CA PHE A 6 -23.09 -1.93 -14.65
C PHE A 6 -22.86 -0.53 -14.07
N ILE A 7 -23.10 0.48 -14.89
CA ILE A 7 -23.22 1.88 -14.46
C ILE A 7 -24.65 2.32 -14.79
N SER A 8 -25.39 2.76 -13.78
CA SER A 8 -26.73 3.31 -13.90
C SER A 8 -26.74 4.75 -14.43
N GLU A 9 -27.89 5.27 -14.89
CA GLU A 9 -28.04 6.63 -15.42
C GLU A 9 -27.57 7.71 -14.46
N ASP A 10 -27.70 7.51 -13.14
CA ASP A 10 -27.21 8.42 -12.11
C ASP A 10 -25.68 8.33 -11.88
N GLY A 11 -24.98 7.53 -12.69
CA GLY A 11 -23.52 7.36 -12.65
C GLY A 11 -23.03 6.47 -11.51
N ARG A 12 -23.89 5.69 -10.84
CA ARG A 12 -23.49 4.74 -9.79
C ARG A 12 -23.12 3.39 -10.39
N ALA A 13 -22.09 2.80 -9.82
CA ALA A 13 -21.64 1.47 -10.18
C ALA A 13 -22.38 0.38 -9.37
N ASN A 14 -22.94 -0.61 -10.06
CA ASN A 14 -23.70 -1.69 -9.49
C ASN A 14 -23.22 -3.05 -10.02
N SER A 15 -23.41 -4.10 -9.21
CA SER A 15 -23.18 -5.50 -9.61
C SER A 15 -24.47 -6.18 -10.10
N ILE A 16 -25.58 -5.44 -10.13
CA ILE A 16 -26.88 -5.90 -10.61
C ILE A 16 -27.46 -4.75 -11.43
N SER A 17 -27.95 -5.05 -12.65
CA SER A 17 -28.68 -4.07 -13.44
C SER A 17 -30.04 -3.77 -12.81
N HIS A 18 -30.37 -2.51 -12.68
CA HIS A 18 -31.64 -2.02 -12.16
C HIS A 18 -32.52 -1.39 -13.24
N SER A 19 -31.96 -1.10 -14.41
CA SER A 19 -32.65 -0.49 -15.54
C SER A 19 -32.18 -1.11 -16.87
N LYS A 20 -33.01 -1.00 -17.92
CA LYS A 20 -32.61 -1.38 -19.28
C LYS A 20 -31.56 -0.43 -19.87
N ASP A 21 -31.42 0.76 -19.29
CA ASP A 21 -30.50 1.81 -19.75
C ASP A 21 -29.14 1.75 -19.01
N ASP A 22 -28.95 0.78 -18.11
CA ASP A 22 -27.69 0.54 -17.44
C ASP A 22 -26.63 0.06 -18.44
N ILE A 23 -25.46 0.70 -18.43
CA ILE A 23 -24.35 0.38 -19.33
C ILE A 23 -23.45 -0.69 -18.69
N ILE A 24 -23.13 -1.74 -19.42
CA ILE A 24 -22.15 -2.75 -18.99
C ILE A 24 -20.78 -2.11 -18.94
N ALA A 25 -20.21 -2.00 -17.74
CA ALA A 25 -18.86 -1.47 -17.54
C ALA A 25 -17.79 -2.48 -17.95
N TYR A 26 -17.92 -3.72 -17.52
CA TYR A 26 -17.10 -4.87 -17.94
C TYR A 26 -17.77 -6.20 -17.52
N SER A 27 -17.25 -7.31 -18.04
CA SER A 27 -17.73 -8.65 -17.74
C SER A 27 -16.54 -9.57 -17.39
N ASP A 28 -16.66 -10.32 -16.28
CA ASP A 28 -15.68 -11.30 -15.81
C ASP A 28 -16.09 -12.74 -16.16
N LYS A 29 -16.60 -12.94 -17.37
CA LYS A 29 -17.05 -14.26 -17.85
C LYS A 29 -15.86 -15.10 -18.33
N MET A 30 -15.07 -15.59 -17.38
CA MET A 30 -13.96 -16.52 -17.65
C MET A 30 -14.03 -17.71 -16.70
N SER A 31 -13.61 -18.90 -17.14
CA SER A 31 -13.33 -20.00 -16.23
C SER A 31 -12.18 -19.65 -15.28
N THR A 32 -12.03 -20.40 -14.20
CA THR A 32 -10.92 -20.14 -13.27
C THR A 32 -9.57 -20.34 -13.96
N GLU A 33 -9.44 -21.36 -14.78
CA GLU A 33 -8.22 -21.69 -15.52
C GLU A 33 -7.86 -20.58 -16.53
N GLU A 34 -8.83 -20.13 -17.32
CA GLU A 34 -8.65 -19.03 -18.29
C GLU A 34 -8.24 -17.75 -17.59
N TYR A 35 -8.86 -17.44 -16.44
CA TYR A 35 -8.49 -16.25 -15.66
C TYR A 35 -7.09 -16.34 -15.08
N LEU A 36 -6.68 -17.51 -14.57
CA LEU A 36 -5.33 -17.70 -14.04
C LEU A 36 -4.27 -17.54 -15.14
N GLU A 37 -4.52 -18.09 -16.34
CA GLU A 37 -3.61 -17.93 -17.47
C GLU A 37 -3.59 -16.48 -17.98
N PHE A 38 -4.75 -15.85 -18.09
CA PHE A 38 -4.85 -14.43 -18.41
C PHE A 38 -4.02 -13.54 -17.49
N ILE A 39 -4.01 -13.80 -16.18
CA ILE A 39 -3.20 -13.06 -15.22
C ILE A 39 -1.73 -13.45 -15.34
N ARG A 40 -1.39 -14.74 -15.54
CA ARG A 40 -0.01 -15.21 -15.71
C ARG A 40 0.71 -14.48 -16.86
N GLU A 41 0.10 -14.44 -18.02
CA GLU A 41 0.66 -13.76 -19.20
C GLU A 41 0.98 -12.29 -18.90
N ARG A 42 0.06 -11.59 -18.22
CA ARG A 42 0.23 -10.18 -17.86
C ARG A 42 1.30 -9.97 -16.81
N LEU A 43 1.40 -10.85 -15.83
CA LEU A 43 2.45 -10.80 -14.81
C LEU A 43 3.83 -10.98 -15.42
N ILE A 44 3.98 -11.85 -16.43
CA ILE A 44 5.25 -12.04 -17.18
C ILE A 44 5.63 -10.71 -17.86
N LEU A 45 4.70 -10.10 -18.59
CA LEU A 45 4.94 -8.81 -19.25
C LEU A 45 5.23 -7.68 -18.26
N LEU A 46 4.48 -7.61 -17.15
CA LEU A 46 4.68 -6.61 -16.10
C LEU A 46 6.05 -6.76 -15.43
N ARG A 47 6.53 -7.99 -15.24
CA ARG A 47 7.86 -8.22 -14.70
C ARG A 47 8.97 -7.69 -15.64
N GLU A 48 8.82 -7.86 -16.95
CA GLU A 48 9.76 -7.33 -17.94
C GLU A 48 9.76 -5.79 -17.94
N LEU A 49 8.59 -5.16 -17.86
CA LEU A 49 8.45 -3.70 -17.82
C LEU A 49 8.91 -3.08 -16.51
N LEU A 50 8.87 -3.84 -15.41
CA LEU A 50 9.23 -3.34 -14.10
C LEU A 50 10.73 -3.03 -14.03
N SER A 51 11.08 -1.84 -13.52
CA SER A 51 12.49 -1.48 -13.27
C SER A 51 13.13 -2.39 -12.21
N ASP A 52 14.44 -2.51 -12.20
CA ASP A 52 15.15 -3.41 -11.27
C ASP A 52 14.94 -3.08 -9.79
N ASN A 53 14.64 -1.83 -9.49
CA ASN A 53 14.28 -1.35 -8.15
C ASN A 53 12.76 -1.21 -7.94
N GLY A 54 11.95 -1.65 -8.91
CA GLY A 54 10.51 -1.52 -8.92
C GLY A 54 9.78 -2.54 -8.04
N SER A 55 8.54 -2.21 -7.76
CA SER A 55 7.61 -2.99 -6.94
C SER A 55 6.29 -3.21 -7.66
N ILE A 56 5.66 -4.34 -7.41
CA ILE A 56 4.32 -4.66 -7.91
C ILE A 56 3.39 -5.02 -6.76
N TYR A 57 2.18 -4.48 -6.81
CA TYR A 57 1.09 -4.78 -5.88
C TYR A 57 -0.09 -5.33 -6.66
N LEU A 58 -0.51 -6.54 -6.35
CA LEU A 58 -1.67 -7.15 -6.97
C LEU A 58 -2.79 -7.27 -5.95
N HIS A 59 -3.86 -6.49 -6.14
CA HIS A 59 -5.06 -6.51 -5.33
C HIS A 59 -6.04 -7.54 -5.88
N ILE A 60 -6.37 -8.55 -5.11
CA ILE A 60 -7.16 -9.69 -5.58
C ILE A 60 -8.16 -10.18 -4.52
N ASP A 61 -9.25 -10.80 -4.98
CA ASP A 61 -10.24 -11.45 -4.12
C ASP A 61 -9.65 -12.67 -3.40
N TYR A 62 -10.13 -12.90 -2.18
CA TYR A 62 -9.67 -14.00 -1.32
C TYR A 62 -9.88 -15.40 -1.92
N LYS A 63 -10.86 -15.57 -2.84
CA LYS A 63 -11.17 -16.87 -3.42
C LYS A 63 -10.06 -17.37 -4.35
N ILE A 64 -9.44 -16.46 -5.10
CA ILE A 64 -8.44 -16.80 -6.10
C ILE A 64 -7.01 -16.37 -5.71
N GLY A 65 -6.87 -15.53 -4.69
CA GLY A 65 -5.59 -14.95 -4.28
C GLY A 65 -4.49 -15.96 -4.00
N HIS A 66 -4.83 -17.14 -3.47
CA HIS A 66 -3.84 -18.20 -3.18
C HIS A 66 -3.26 -18.83 -4.45
N TYR A 67 -4.06 -19.01 -5.50
CA TYR A 67 -3.59 -19.48 -6.80
C TYR A 67 -2.69 -18.44 -7.47
N ILE A 68 -3.11 -17.18 -7.42
CA ILE A 68 -2.32 -16.05 -7.95
C ILE A 68 -0.99 -15.90 -7.20
N LYS A 69 -0.95 -16.15 -5.88
CA LYS A 69 0.29 -16.14 -5.11
C LYS A 69 1.32 -17.14 -5.67
N ILE A 70 0.88 -18.35 -6.05
CA ILE A 70 1.75 -19.36 -6.65
C ILE A 70 2.29 -18.89 -8.01
N ILE A 71 1.43 -18.29 -8.83
CA ILE A 71 1.84 -17.75 -10.13
C ILE A 71 2.84 -16.59 -9.95
N MET A 72 2.63 -15.72 -8.97
CA MET A 72 3.58 -14.64 -8.68
C MET A 72 4.91 -15.17 -8.15
N ASP A 73 4.94 -16.25 -7.37
CA ASP A 73 6.18 -16.93 -6.97
C ASP A 73 6.94 -17.48 -8.16
N GLU A 74 6.23 -18.06 -9.13
CA GLU A 74 6.81 -18.56 -10.36
C GLU A 74 7.40 -17.44 -11.22
N VAL A 75 6.63 -16.35 -11.41
CA VAL A 75 7.03 -15.25 -12.30
C VAL A 75 8.08 -14.35 -11.67
N PHE A 76 7.93 -13.94 -10.43
CA PHE A 76 8.81 -12.97 -9.76
C PHE A 76 9.92 -13.61 -8.92
N GLY A 77 9.79 -14.89 -8.57
CA GLY A 77 10.64 -15.59 -7.60
C GLY A 77 10.11 -15.39 -6.17
N LYS A 78 10.01 -16.50 -5.42
CA LYS A 78 9.52 -16.51 -4.03
C LYS A 78 10.36 -15.65 -3.07
N GLU A 79 11.66 -15.48 -3.36
CA GLU A 79 12.58 -14.62 -2.61
C GLU A 79 12.23 -13.12 -2.72
N ASN A 80 11.55 -12.74 -3.79
CA ASN A 80 11.10 -11.37 -4.04
C ASN A 80 9.72 -11.04 -3.44
N PHE A 81 9.07 -12.03 -2.81
CA PHE A 81 7.85 -11.82 -2.04
C PHE A 81 8.12 -10.94 -0.82
N ARG A 82 7.28 -9.93 -0.60
CA ARG A 82 7.39 -9.01 0.56
C ARG A 82 6.31 -9.27 1.58
N ASN A 83 5.05 -9.12 1.18
CA ASN A 83 3.91 -9.27 2.08
C ASN A 83 2.67 -9.79 1.35
N ASP A 84 1.82 -10.49 2.09
CA ASP A 84 0.40 -10.63 1.84
C ASP A 84 -0.36 -9.66 2.76
N ILE A 85 -0.81 -8.56 2.18
CA ILE A 85 -1.44 -7.49 2.94
C ILE A 85 -2.95 -7.77 3.02
N ALA A 86 -3.48 -7.86 4.25
CA ALA A 86 -4.90 -7.98 4.50
C ALA A 86 -5.55 -6.58 4.49
N ARG A 87 -6.29 -6.26 3.43
CA ARG A 87 -7.07 -5.02 3.36
C ARG A 87 -8.47 -5.22 3.92
N ILE A 88 -8.83 -4.56 4.99
CA ILE A 88 -10.19 -4.50 5.52
C ILE A 88 -11.01 -3.50 4.69
N LYS A 89 -11.93 -4.01 3.88
CA LYS A 89 -12.70 -3.23 2.89
C LYS A 89 -14.07 -2.77 3.36
N SER A 90 -14.65 -3.44 4.34
CA SER A 90 -16.01 -3.18 4.80
C SER A 90 -16.15 -3.37 6.31
N ASN A 91 -17.26 -2.92 6.87
CA ASN A 91 -17.68 -3.31 8.21
C ASN A 91 -18.19 -4.75 8.22
N PRO A 92 -18.22 -5.41 9.41
CA PRO A 92 -18.88 -6.68 9.59
C PRO A 92 -20.34 -6.65 9.08
N LYS A 93 -20.76 -7.72 8.42
CA LYS A 93 -22.11 -7.87 7.90
C LYS A 93 -22.84 -8.99 8.61
N ASN A 94 -24.03 -8.70 9.13
CA ASN A 94 -24.84 -9.65 9.92
C ASN A 94 -25.86 -10.39 9.05
N PHE A 95 -25.43 -11.20 8.09
CA PHE A 95 -26.33 -12.11 7.43
C PHE A 95 -26.00 -13.56 7.76
N TYR A 96 -27.05 -14.38 7.77
CA TYR A 96 -26.94 -15.79 8.06
C TYR A 96 -26.10 -16.51 7.00
N ARG A 97 -25.07 -17.22 7.43
CA ARG A 97 -24.30 -18.16 6.62
C ARG A 97 -23.54 -19.16 7.52
N LYS A 98 -23.25 -20.32 6.97
CA LYS A 98 -22.48 -21.37 7.67
C LYS A 98 -20.96 -21.15 7.50
N ALA A 99 -20.46 -19.91 7.60
CA ALA A 99 -19.06 -19.53 7.46
C ALA A 99 -18.81 -18.17 8.09
N TYR A 100 -17.55 -17.80 8.29
CA TYR A 100 -17.18 -16.46 8.75
C TYR A 100 -17.51 -15.38 7.70
N GLY A 101 -17.84 -14.16 8.14
CA GLY A 101 -17.96 -12.98 7.30
C GLY A 101 -16.66 -12.65 6.56
N ASN A 102 -16.77 -12.23 5.30
CA ASN A 102 -15.62 -11.81 4.54
C ASN A 102 -15.51 -10.27 4.54
N GLU A 103 -14.55 -9.73 5.28
CA GLU A 103 -14.30 -8.31 5.42
C GLU A 103 -13.04 -7.85 4.69
N LYS A 104 -12.22 -8.81 4.24
CA LYS A 104 -10.91 -8.51 3.65
C LYS A 104 -10.80 -8.88 2.19
N ASP A 105 -9.93 -8.13 1.51
CA ASP A 105 -9.27 -8.54 0.28
C ASP A 105 -7.79 -8.81 0.56
N LEU A 106 -7.11 -9.40 -0.40
CA LEU A 106 -5.69 -9.68 -0.37
C LEU A 106 -4.95 -8.74 -1.33
N ILE A 107 -3.83 -8.18 -0.89
CA ILE A 107 -2.91 -7.45 -1.75
C ILE A 107 -1.55 -8.15 -1.65
N LEU A 108 -1.11 -8.74 -2.75
CA LEU A 108 0.19 -9.40 -2.85
C LEU A 108 1.25 -8.37 -3.25
N PHE A 109 2.28 -8.24 -2.44
CA PHE A 109 3.37 -7.30 -2.66
C PHE A 109 4.66 -8.06 -3.00
N TYR A 110 5.22 -7.75 -4.18
CA TYR A 110 6.49 -8.25 -4.67
C TYR A 110 7.38 -7.12 -5.14
N THR A 111 8.66 -7.41 -5.24
CA THR A 111 9.66 -6.54 -5.87
C THR A 111 10.32 -7.27 -7.03
N LYS A 112 10.89 -6.57 -8.00
CA LYS A 112 11.72 -7.22 -9.03
C LYS A 112 12.99 -7.78 -8.42
N ASN A 113 13.61 -7.02 -7.51
CA ASN A 113 14.80 -7.44 -6.76
C ASN A 113 14.71 -6.91 -5.34
N PHE A 114 14.59 -7.81 -4.36
CA PHE A 114 14.37 -7.43 -2.96
C PHE A 114 15.54 -6.67 -2.32
N LYS A 115 16.74 -6.80 -2.83
CA LYS A 115 17.93 -6.10 -2.32
C LYS A 115 18.02 -4.65 -2.78
N ASN A 116 17.29 -4.29 -3.81
CA ASN A 116 17.43 -2.98 -4.48
C ASN A 116 16.11 -2.21 -4.63
N ASN A 117 15.00 -2.71 -4.07
CA ASN A 117 13.72 -2.06 -4.23
C ASN A 117 13.64 -0.71 -3.53
N ILE A 118 12.93 0.23 -4.15
CA ILE A 118 12.58 1.50 -3.51
C ILE A 118 11.65 1.20 -2.33
N TRP A 119 12.04 1.68 -1.14
CA TRP A 119 11.23 1.60 0.06
C TRP A 119 11.36 2.87 0.90
N ASN A 120 10.35 3.71 0.86
CA ASN A 120 10.30 4.92 1.67
C ASN A 120 9.65 4.59 3.03
N ASP A 121 10.36 4.80 4.13
CA ASP A 121 9.89 4.49 5.48
C ASP A 121 8.84 5.51 5.94
N ILE A 122 7.65 5.40 5.38
CA ILE A 122 6.52 6.28 5.71
C ILE A 122 5.96 5.87 7.06
N LYS A 123 5.69 6.86 7.90
CA LYS A 123 5.02 6.69 9.18
C LYS A 123 3.65 7.33 9.14
N VAL A 124 2.67 6.65 9.73
CA VAL A 124 1.33 7.20 9.91
C VAL A 124 1.19 7.74 11.33
N PRO A 125 0.57 8.91 11.51
CA PRO A 125 0.25 9.43 12.84
C PRO A 125 -0.55 8.41 13.64
N LEU A 126 -0.41 8.46 14.95
CA LEU A 126 -1.31 7.73 15.86
C LEU A 126 -2.66 8.45 15.90
N ASP A 127 -3.74 7.69 15.97
CA ASP A 127 -5.06 8.26 16.26
C ASP A 127 -5.21 8.62 17.75
N GLU A 128 -6.30 9.32 18.11
CA GLU A 128 -6.53 9.79 19.48
C GLU A 128 -6.62 8.65 20.51
N ASN A 129 -7.22 7.51 20.13
CA ASN A 129 -7.32 6.34 21.02
C ASN A 129 -5.95 5.69 21.21
N GLU A 130 -5.18 5.53 20.14
CA GLU A 130 -3.81 5.01 20.20
C GLU A 130 -2.89 5.93 21.03
N ILE A 131 -3.08 7.25 20.92
CA ILE A 131 -2.36 8.22 21.76
C ILE A 131 -2.76 8.04 23.22
N ALA A 132 -4.06 7.94 23.53
CA ALA A 132 -4.56 7.78 24.89
C ALA A 132 -4.06 6.48 25.52
N ASP A 133 -4.10 5.37 24.77
CA ASP A 133 -3.66 4.06 25.26
C ASP A 133 -2.15 4.00 25.49
N ARG A 134 -1.37 4.48 24.53
CA ARG A 134 0.09 4.39 24.57
C ARG A 134 0.72 5.43 25.48
N PHE A 135 0.18 6.64 25.53
CA PHE A 135 0.67 7.77 26.31
C PHE A 135 -0.35 8.12 27.39
N SER A 136 -0.57 7.17 28.31
CA SER A 136 -1.62 7.22 29.32
C SER A 136 -1.37 8.21 30.47
N LYS A 137 -0.13 8.69 30.62
CA LYS A 137 0.26 9.65 31.65
C LYS A 137 0.18 11.07 31.10
N ILE A 138 -0.10 12.03 32.01
CA ILE A 138 -0.13 13.47 31.68
C ILE A 138 0.79 14.16 32.70
N ASP A 139 1.65 15.05 32.20
CA ASP A 139 2.51 15.86 33.05
C ASP A 139 1.79 17.13 33.55
N GLU A 140 2.47 17.93 34.36
CA GLU A 140 1.98 19.19 34.92
C GLU A 140 1.62 20.26 33.88
N ASN A 141 2.18 20.13 32.66
CA ASN A 141 1.90 21.00 31.53
C ASN A 141 0.78 20.48 30.62
N GLY A 142 0.13 19.38 30.98
CA GLY A 142 -0.94 18.74 30.21
C GLY A 142 -0.43 17.91 29.01
N ARG A 143 0.88 17.66 28.88
CA ARG A 143 1.44 16.85 27.80
C ARG A 143 1.29 15.36 28.12
N ARG A 144 0.79 14.60 27.15
CA ARG A 144 0.70 13.14 27.28
C ARG A 144 2.05 12.47 27.07
N TYR A 145 2.39 11.51 27.95
CA TYR A 145 3.63 10.76 27.85
C TYR A 145 3.47 9.31 28.27
N THR A 146 4.44 8.49 27.90
CA THR A 146 4.68 7.15 28.43
C THR A 146 6.11 7.07 28.96
N THR A 147 6.45 5.97 29.64
CA THR A 147 7.81 5.79 30.15
C THR A 147 8.44 4.50 29.65
N ILE A 148 9.73 4.58 29.34
CA ILE A 148 10.53 3.41 28.95
C ILE A 148 11.70 3.21 29.91
N PRO A 149 12.22 1.97 30.09
CA PRO A 149 13.41 1.74 30.87
C PRO A 149 14.63 2.50 30.33
N LEU A 150 15.55 2.92 31.19
CA LEU A 150 16.81 3.52 30.80
C LEU A 150 17.73 2.58 30.02
N HIS A 151 17.49 1.28 30.10
CA HIS A 151 18.32 0.25 29.49
C HIS A 151 17.62 -0.45 28.32
N ALA A 152 18.42 -1.04 27.42
CA ALA A 152 17.97 -1.86 26.30
C ALA A 152 18.59 -3.26 26.37
N PRO A 153 18.00 -4.27 25.67
CA PRO A 153 18.59 -5.61 25.55
C PRO A 153 19.96 -5.59 24.87
N GLY A 154 20.81 -6.55 25.24
CA GLY A 154 22.20 -6.68 24.75
C GLY A 154 23.19 -6.12 25.76
N GLU A 155 24.36 -6.75 25.86
CA GLU A 155 25.46 -6.28 26.75
C GLU A 155 26.47 -5.47 25.97
N THR A 156 26.87 -4.33 26.56
CA THR A 156 28.05 -3.59 26.14
C THR A 156 29.17 -3.92 27.13
N LYS A 157 30.20 -4.64 26.70
CA LYS A 157 31.30 -5.06 27.58
C LYS A 157 32.23 -3.89 27.98
N ASN A 158 32.50 -3.01 27.06
CA ASN A 158 33.36 -1.83 27.27
C ASN A 158 32.72 -0.59 26.65
N GLY A 159 32.60 0.49 27.41
CA GLY A 159 32.07 1.74 26.92
C GLY A 159 31.23 2.52 27.95
N PRO A 160 30.83 3.75 27.64
CA PRO A 160 30.06 4.59 28.56
C PRO A 160 28.73 3.94 29.00
N THR A 161 28.07 3.23 28.07
CA THR A 161 26.75 2.62 28.32
C THR A 161 26.78 1.35 29.20
N SER A 162 27.97 0.90 29.62
CA SER A 162 28.15 -0.19 30.59
C SER A 162 28.49 0.29 32.02
N LYS A 163 28.73 1.59 32.21
CA LYS A 163 29.09 2.17 33.52
C LYS A 163 27.84 2.40 34.37
N PRO A 164 27.92 2.22 35.73
CA PRO A 164 26.82 2.57 36.63
C PRO A 164 26.42 4.06 36.47
N TRP A 165 25.14 4.37 36.64
CA TRP A 165 24.61 5.71 36.74
C TRP A 165 24.07 5.97 38.13
N ARG A 166 24.60 6.97 38.86
CA ARG A 166 24.23 7.29 40.25
C ARG A 166 24.18 6.08 41.19
N ASN A 167 25.20 5.22 41.13
CA ASN A 167 25.26 3.93 41.82
C ASN A 167 24.25 2.85 41.41
N ILE A 168 23.45 3.09 40.36
CA ILE A 168 22.56 2.09 39.79
C ILE A 168 23.36 1.31 38.74
N PRO A 169 23.59 0.00 38.95
CA PRO A 169 24.30 -0.82 37.95
C PRO A 169 23.42 -1.08 36.73
N VAL A 170 24.04 -1.31 35.60
CA VAL A 170 23.35 -1.80 34.40
C VAL A 170 22.82 -3.22 34.70
N PRO A 171 21.54 -3.51 34.43
CA PRO A 171 21.01 -4.86 34.63
C PRO A 171 21.71 -5.90 33.75
N LYS A 172 21.91 -7.10 34.27
CA LYS A 172 22.55 -8.21 33.55
C LYS A 172 21.87 -8.46 32.18
N GLY A 173 22.68 -8.63 31.14
CA GLY A 173 22.19 -8.84 29.75
C GLY A 173 21.70 -7.57 29.07
N ARG A 174 22.02 -6.37 29.62
CA ARG A 174 21.54 -5.09 29.10
C ARG A 174 22.65 -4.04 29.03
N HIS A 175 22.34 -2.92 28.39
CA HIS A 175 23.16 -1.71 28.36
C HIS A 175 22.26 -0.48 28.52
N TRP A 176 22.86 0.66 28.95
CA TRP A 176 22.13 1.93 28.95
C TRP A 176 21.82 2.39 27.53
N ARG A 177 20.65 3.02 27.33
CA ARG A 177 20.23 3.58 26.03
C ARG A 177 21.07 4.77 25.61
N THR A 178 21.70 5.45 26.55
CA THR A 178 22.63 6.56 26.32
C THR A 178 23.68 6.58 27.44
N ASN A 179 24.62 7.51 27.40
CA ASN A 179 25.67 7.66 28.42
C ASN A 179 25.09 8.17 29.74
N PRO A 180 25.70 7.83 30.90
CA PRO A 180 25.30 8.31 32.20
C PRO A 180 25.17 9.84 32.31
N GLU A 181 26.11 10.60 31.71
CA GLU A 181 26.10 12.06 31.70
C GLU A 181 24.87 12.65 30.97
N GLU A 182 24.37 11.94 29.96
CA GLU A 182 23.16 12.35 29.25
C GLU A 182 21.91 12.10 30.09
N PHE A 183 21.89 11.05 30.93
CA PHE A 183 20.81 10.85 31.88
C PHE A 183 20.76 11.96 32.94
N ASP A 184 21.91 12.50 33.38
CA ASP A 184 21.91 13.62 34.30
C ASP A 184 21.30 14.88 33.69
N LYS A 185 21.55 15.14 32.40
CA LYS A 185 20.90 16.25 31.68
C LYS A 185 19.40 15.99 31.52
N MET A 186 19.01 14.78 31.16
CA MET A 186 17.60 14.40 31.04
C MET A 186 16.86 14.53 32.37
N ASP A 187 17.46 14.14 33.48
CA ASP A 187 16.89 14.26 34.79
C ASP A 187 16.71 15.72 35.21
N ALA A 188 17.73 16.56 34.99
CA ALA A 188 17.67 18.00 35.23
C ALA A 188 16.57 18.69 34.39
N GLN A 189 16.25 18.16 33.20
CA GLN A 189 15.16 18.63 32.34
C GLN A 189 13.78 18.04 32.69
N GLY A 190 13.69 17.22 33.74
CA GLY A 190 12.45 16.56 34.12
C GLY A 190 11.99 15.43 33.17
N LEU A 191 12.89 14.95 32.31
CA LEU A 191 12.64 13.88 31.33
C LEU A 191 12.79 12.46 31.93
N ILE A 192 13.23 12.36 33.20
CA ILE A 192 13.26 11.10 33.93
C ILE A 192 12.19 11.11 35.02
N GLU A 193 11.40 10.07 35.02
CA GLU A 193 10.42 9.79 36.07
C GLU A 193 10.97 8.74 37.01
N TRP A 194 10.98 9.06 38.29
CA TRP A 194 11.37 8.14 39.35
C TRP A 194 10.14 7.44 39.94
N SER A 195 10.13 6.11 39.92
CA SER A 195 9.06 5.36 40.60
C SER A 195 9.17 5.51 42.11
N SER A 196 8.09 5.15 42.86
CA SER A 196 8.09 5.09 44.32
C SER A 196 9.15 4.13 44.90
N THR A 197 9.60 3.16 44.09
CA THR A 197 10.66 2.20 44.44
C THR A 197 12.05 2.66 44.02
N GLY A 198 12.21 3.91 43.54
CA GLY A 198 13.49 4.48 43.13
C GLY A 198 14.00 4.01 41.77
N ASN A 199 13.15 3.40 40.95
CA ASN A 199 13.55 2.98 39.59
C ASN A 199 13.31 4.12 38.58
N PRO A 200 14.36 4.60 37.89
CA PRO A 200 14.21 5.68 36.90
C PRO A 200 13.72 5.16 35.55
N ARG A 201 12.90 5.97 34.88
CA ARG A 201 12.37 5.70 33.53
C ARG A 201 12.38 6.98 32.67
N ILE A 202 12.70 6.85 31.39
CA ILE A 202 12.69 7.97 30.46
C ILE A 202 11.26 8.29 30.05
N LYS A 203 10.82 9.52 30.19
CA LYS A 203 9.59 10.03 29.61
C LYS A 203 9.70 10.12 28.09
N LYS A 204 8.68 9.67 27.38
CA LYS A 204 8.51 9.82 25.92
C LYS A 204 7.17 10.48 25.66
N TYR A 205 7.19 11.64 25.04
CA TYR A 205 6.01 12.45 24.80
C TYR A 205 5.28 12.09 23.51
N ALA A 206 3.96 12.23 23.51
CA ALA A 206 3.11 11.92 22.36
C ALA A 206 3.35 12.89 21.21
N ASP A 207 3.54 14.17 21.50
CA ASP A 207 3.81 15.24 20.52
C ASP A 207 5.19 15.15 19.87
N GLU A 208 6.12 14.39 20.44
CA GLU A 208 7.43 14.08 19.88
C GLU A 208 7.41 12.75 19.08
N HIS A 209 6.30 12.03 19.10
CA HIS A 209 6.21 10.73 18.42
C HIS A 209 6.01 10.91 16.92
N THR A 210 6.94 10.41 16.13
CA THR A 210 6.96 10.59 14.66
C THR A 210 5.96 9.70 13.88
N GLY A 211 5.08 8.99 14.59
CA GLY A 211 4.14 8.04 13.98
C GLY A 211 4.61 6.58 14.08
N LYS A 212 3.75 5.68 13.67
CA LYS A 212 4.01 4.23 13.61
C LYS A 212 4.32 3.78 12.19
N LYS A 213 5.16 2.76 12.05
CA LYS A 213 5.38 2.10 10.76
C LYS A 213 4.12 1.40 10.30
N ILE A 214 3.85 1.48 9.00
CA ILE A 214 2.73 0.76 8.39
C ILE A 214 3.00 -0.73 8.48
N GLN A 215 2.00 -1.50 8.89
CA GLN A 215 2.02 -2.95 8.97
C GLN A 215 1.20 -3.54 7.81
N ASP A 216 0.99 -4.84 7.81
CA ASP A 216 0.32 -5.60 6.74
C ASP A 216 -1.19 -5.78 6.91
N ILE A 217 -1.80 -5.11 7.90
CA ILE A 217 -3.25 -5.03 8.04
C ILE A 217 -3.70 -3.60 7.76
N TRP A 218 -4.35 -3.41 6.61
CA TRP A 218 -4.77 -2.09 6.14
C TRP A 218 -6.27 -1.89 6.31
N ARG A 219 -6.68 -0.72 6.78
CA ARG A 219 -8.08 -0.35 7.00
C ARG A 219 -8.51 0.75 6.04
N PHE A 220 -8.74 0.37 4.78
CA PHE A 220 -9.20 1.26 3.73
C PHE A 220 -10.52 0.74 3.18
N LYS A 221 -11.64 1.32 3.62
CA LYS A 221 -12.98 0.95 3.16
C LYS A 221 -13.18 1.33 1.69
N ASP A 222 -14.05 0.58 1.02
CA ASP A 222 -14.47 0.94 -0.33
C ASP A 222 -15.23 2.28 -0.33
N PRO A 223 -15.16 3.05 -1.43
CA PRO A 223 -15.98 4.24 -1.59
C PRO A 223 -17.48 3.91 -1.45
N GLN A 224 -18.22 4.76 -0.74
CA GLN A 224 -19.66 4.54 -0.56
C GLN A 224 -20.47 4.80 -1.82
N ASN A 225 -20.00 5.72 -2.68
CA ASN A 225 -20.62 6.08 -3.95
C ASN A 225 -19.59 5.96 -5.08
N PRO A 226 -19.25 4.74 -5.50
CA PRO A 226 -18.26 4.53 -6.55
C PRO A 226 -18.78 5.01 -7.90
N LYS A 227 -17.94 5.70 -8.67
CA LYS A 227 -18.25 6.16 -10.04
C LYS A 227 -17.96 5.08 -11.10
N TYR A 228 -17.25 4.05 -10.71
CA TYR A 228 -16.94 2.90 -11.53
C TYR A 228 -16.95 1.64 -10.65
N PRO A 229 -17.42 0.49 -11.16
CA PRO A 229 -17.39 -0.75 -10.40
C PRO A 229 -15.98 -1.05 -9.87
N THR A 230 -15.93 -1.57 -8.65
CA THR A 230 -14.64 -1.90 -7.99
C THR A 230 -13.66 -0.72 -7.80
N GLU A 231 -14.13 0.52 -7.83
CA GLU A 231 -13.31 1.72 -7.56
C GLU A 231 -12.58 1.57 -6.22
N LYS A 232 -11.27 1.80 -6.24
CA LYS A 232 -10.41 1.62 -5.07
C LYS A 232 -10.33 2.87 -4.20
N ASN A 233 -10.04 2.69 -2.93
CA ASN A 233 -9.76 3.80 -2.02
C ASN A 233 -8.48 4.53 -2.44
N ILE A 234 -8.58 5.83 -2.70
CA ILE A 234 -7.45 6.63 -3.19
C ILE A 234 -6.31 6.73 -2.17
N GLN A 235 -6.60 6.81 -0.87
CA GLN A 235 -5.59 6.90 0.19
C GLN A 235 -4.74 5.63 0.27
N MET A 236 -5.34 4.47 0.00
CA MET A 236 -4.61 3.20 -0.09
C MET A 236 -3.60 3.23 -1.25
N LEU A 237 -4.01 3.75 -2.41
CA LEU A 237 -3.12 3.84 -3.57
C LEU A 237 -2.03 4.90 -3.35
N GLU A 238 -2.35 6.03 -2.74
CA GLU A 238 -1.37 7.04 -2.33
C GLU A 238 -0.31 6.43 -1.40
N GLN A 239 -0.72 5.61 -0.43
CA GLN A 239 0.21 4.91 0.46
C GLN A 239 1.16 3.98 -0.30
N ILE A 240 0.64 3.15 -1.22
CA ILE A 240 1.44 2.26 -2.07
C ILE A 240 2.48 3.06 -2.88
N ILE A 241 2.02 4.12 -3.55
CA ILE A 241 2.86 4.93 -4.44
C ILE A 241 3.95 5.66 -3.65
N LEU A 242 3.60 6.25 -2.51
CA LEU A 242 4.57 6.92 -1.65
C LEU A 242 5.65 5.97 -1.12
N GLN A 243 5.28 4.75 -0.70
CA GLN A 243 6.24 3.80 -0.16
C GLN A 243 7.19 3.21 -1.20
N SER A 244 6.73 3.03 -2.44
CA SER A 244 7.43 2.22 -3.43
C SER A 244 7.88 2.98 -4.67
N SER A 245 7.83 4.31 -4.65
CA SER A 245 8.30 5.17 -5.74
C SER A 245 8.78 6.53 -5.25
N ASN A 246 9.54 7.24 -6.08
CA ASN A 246 9.98 8.60 -5.86
C ASN A 246 9.25 9.57 -6.83
N ILE A 247 9.33 10.88 -6.58
CA ILE A 247 8.83 11.92 -7.49
C ILE A 247 9.46 11.72 -8.87
N GLY A 248 8.63 11.77 -9.92
CA GLY A 248 9.06 11.58 -11.30
C GLY A 248 9.14 10.14 -11.79
N ASP A 249 9.05 9.14 -10.90
CA ASP A 249 8.99 7.73 -11.30
C ASP A 249 7.70 7.39 -12.04
N TYR A 250 7.71 6.31 -12.82
CA TYR A 250 6.54 5.80 -13.52
C TYR A 250 5.73 4.84 -12.66
N VAL A 251 4.41 5.01 -12.68
CA VAL A 251 3.42 4.10 -12.11
C VAL A 251 2.55 3.56 -13.24
N LEU A 252 2.54 2.24 -13.42
CA LEU A 252 1.71 1.55 -14.40
C LEU A 252 0.53 0.87 -13.72
N ASP A 253 -0.68 1.11 -14.22
CA ASP A 253 -1.89 0.35 -13.89
C ASP A 253 -2.50 -0.21 -15.17
N CYS A 254 -2.36 -1.53 -15.38
CA CYS A 254 -2.86 -2.21 -16.57
C CYS A 254 -4.33 -2.64 -16.47
N PHE A 255 -5.00 -2.32 -15.37
CA PHE A 255 -6.43 -2.49 -15.11
C PHE A 255 -7.00 -1.21 -14.50
N ALA A 256 -6.81 -0.09 -15.20
CA ALA A 256 -6.95 1.25 -14.66
C ALA A 256 -8.37 1.60 -14.17
N GLY A 257 -9.42 0.97 -14.69
CA GLY A 257 -10.81 1.16 -14.27
C GLY A 257 -11.21 2.63 -14.21
N SER A 258 -11.55 3.11 -13.00
CA SER A 258 -11.87 4.53 -12.77
C SER A 258 -10.68 5.48 -12.87
N GLY A 259 -9.45 4.97 -13.03
CA GLY A 259 -8.23 5.78 -13.03
C GLY A 259 -7.82 6.29 -11.65
N THR A 260 -8.23 5.63 -10.57
CA THR A 260 -7.88 6.07 -9.19
C THR A 260 -6.38 6.02 -8.96
N THR A 261 -5.67 5.00 -9.49
CA THR A 261 -4.21 4.90 -9.45
C THR A 261 -3.55 6.07 -10.17
N LEU A 262 -4.08 6.42 -11.36
CA LEU A 262 -3.55 7.53 -12.17
C LEU A 262 -3.74 8.87 -11.44
N LYS A 263 -4.90 9.05 -10.80
CA LYS A 263 -5.20 10.24 -9.99
C LYS A 263 -4.27 10.36 -8.77
N ALA A 264 -4.02 9.25 -8.07
CA ALA A 264 -3.09 9.22 -6.95
C ALA A 264 -1.66 9.53 -7.41
N SER A 265 -1.22 8.92 -8.51
CA SER A 265 0.10 9.15 -9.11
C SER A 265 0.30 10.61 -9.52
N ASN A 266 -0.67 11.18 -10.22
CA ASN A 266 -0.64 12.59 -10.65
C ASN A 266 -0.56 13.55 -9.46
N LYS A 267 -1.38 13.33 -8.41
CA LYS A 267 -1.36 14.12 -7.18
C LYS A 267 -0.01 14.08 -6.47
N LEU A 268 0.68 12.95 -6.56
CA LEU A 268 1.97 12.71 -5.91
C LEU A 268 3.18 13.01 -6.82
N GLU A 269 2.96 13.65 -7.95
CA GLU A 269 4.01 14.02 -8.91
C GLU A 269 4.77 12.82 -9.49
N ARG A 270 4.06 11.68 -9.67
CA ARG A 270 4.58 10.53 -10.43
C ARG A 270 4.05 10.61 -11.85
N LYS A 271 4.86 10.16 -12.80
CA LYS A 271 4.39 9.87 -14.15
C LYS A 271 3.52 8.63 -14.12
N TRP A 272 2.51 8.54 -14.97
CA TRP A 272 1.60 7.41 -14.93
C TRP A 272 1.25 6.88 -16.32
N ILE A 273 0.98 5.60 -16.39
CA ILE A 273 0.47 4.91 -17.56
C ILE A 273 -0.75 4.10 -17.09
N GLY A 274 -1.91 4.33 -17.72
CA GLY A 274 -3.12 3.58 -17.47
C GLY A 274 -3.55 2.82 -18.71
N ILE A 275 -3.89 1.54 -18.55
CA ILE A 275 -4.40 0.69 -19.61
C ILE A 275 -5.73 0.10 -19.15
N ASP A 276 -6.75 0.15 -20.00
CA ASP A 276 -8.02 -0.54 -19.78
C ASP A 276 -8.64 -0.97 -21.10
N SER A 277 -9.39 -2.05 -21.10
CA SER A 277 -10.12 -2.54 -22.27
C SER A 277 -11.52 -1.97 -22.38
N SER A 278 -12.07 -1.39 -21.32
CA SER A 278 -13.41 -0.82 -21.26
C SER A 278 -13.44 0.62 -21.74
N ASP A 279 -14.26 0.92 -22.75
CA ASP A 279 -14.48 2.29 -23.21
C ASP A 279 -15.12 3.16 -22.10
N VAL A 280 -15.94 2.56 -21.25
CA VAL A 280 -16.54 3.23 -20.10
C VAL A 280 -15.47 3.64 -19.09
N ALA A 281 -14.47 2.79 -18.82
CA ALA A 281 -13.33 3.14 -17.98
C ALA A 281 -12.56 4.34 -18.54
N ILE A 282 -12.28 4.31 -19.84
CA ILE A 282 -11.58 5.39 -20.54
C ILE A 282 -12.35 6.71 -20.44
N ASP A 283 -13.67 6.68 -20.58
CA ASP A 283 -14.51 7.88 -20.45
C ASP A 283 -14.51 8.44 -19.02
N VAL A 284 -14.50 7.57 -18.01
CA VAL A 284 -14.36 7.99 -16.61
C VAL A 284 -12.99 8.61 -16.36
N ILE A 285 -11.91 8.03 -16.89
CA ILE A 285 -10.54 8.57 -16.80
C ILE A 285 -10.45 9.95 -17.43
N LYS A 286 -10.98 10.13 -18.64
CA LYS A 286 -11.00 11.43 -19.36
C LYS A 286 -11.70 12.52 -18.55
N LYS A 287 -12.79 12.19 -17.84
CA LYS A 287 -13.53 13.13 -16.97
C LYS A 287 -12.75 13.53 -15.70
N ASN A 288 -11.73 12.79 -15.31
CA ASN A 288 -10.95 13.05 -14.07
C ASN A 288 -10.00 14.25 -14.15
N LYS A 289 -9.82 14.89 -15.32
CA LYS A 289 -8.96 16.08 -15.55
C LYS A 289 -7.54 15.90 -14.99
N LEU A 290 -6.85 14.85 -15.40
CA LEU A 290 -5.53 14.46 -14.90
C LEU A 290 -4.36 15.31 -15.47
N GLY A 291 -4.64 16.48 -16.02
CA GLY A 291 -3.66 17.34 -16.70
C GLY A 291 -3.44 16.94 -18.16
N ASN A 292 -2.28 17.26 -18.71
CA ASN A 292 -1.93 16.89 -20.09
C ASN A 292 -1.48 15.42 -20.13
N TYR A 293 -2.11 14.62 -20.97
CA TYR A 293 -1.74 13.24 -21.25
C TYR A 293 -2.00 12.89 -22.71
N VAL A 294 -1.35 11.85 -23.21
CA VAL A 294 -1.58 11.31 -24.55
C VAL A 294 -2.47 10.07 -24.41
N TYR A 295 -3.49 10.00 -25.25
CA TYR A 295 -4.39 8.85 -25.33
C TYR A 295 -4.11 8.05 -26.60
N TYR A 296 -3.92 6.74 -26.45
CA TYR A 296 -3.74 5.82 -27.55
C TYR A 296 -4.92 4.85 -27.62
N ASP A 297 -5.70 4.88 -28.70
CA ASP A 297 -6.70 3.86 -29.00
C ASP A 297 -6.04 2.74 -29.83
N LEU A 298 -5.78 1.62 -29.15
CA LEU A 298 -5.15 0.46 -29.79
C LEU A 298 -6.16 -0.46 -30.48
N LYS A 299 -7.48 -0.36 -30.18
CA LYS A 299 -8.51 -1.23 -30.78
C LYS A 299 -8.59 -1.02 -32.28
N ASN A 300 -8.59 0.23 -32.73
CA ASN A 300 -8.66 0.58 -34.14
C ASN A 300 -7.37 0.28 -34.90
N LYS A 301 -6.20 0.41 -34.28
CA LYS A 301 -4.90 0.09 -34.91
C LYS A 301 -4.67 -1.40 -35.08
N ILE A 302 -5.14 -2.23 -34.17
CA ILE A 302 -4.99 -3.69 -34.24
C ILE A 302 -5.86 -4.26 -35.39
N SER A 303 -7.06 -3.75 -35.61
CA SER A 303 -7.92 -4.17 -36.71
C SER A 303 -7.32 -3.88 -38.11
N GLU A 304 -6.60 -2.80 -38.27
CA GLU A 304 -5.87 -2.49 -39.51
C GLU A 304 -4.61 -3.37 -39.70
N GLN A 305 -3.91 -3.72 -38.61
CA GLN A 305 -2.70 -4.54 -38.65
C GLN A 305 -2.96 -6.04 -38.77
N ILE A 306 -4.03 -6.56 -38.21
CA ILE A 306 -4.41 -7.99 -38.34
C ILE A 306 -4.83 -8.29 -39.80
N HIS A 307 -5.33 -7.35 -40.54
CA HIS A 307 -5.59 -7.51 -42.00
C HIS A 307 -4.31 -7.57 -42.84
N ASN A 308 -3.16 -7.16 -42.32
CA ASN A 308 -1.90 -7.01 -43.05
C ASN A 308 -0.69 -7.77 -42.48
N ALA A 309 -0.85 -8.56 -41.42
CA ALA A 309 0.30 -9.19 -40.74
C ALA A 309 0.14 -10.71 -40.54
N THR A 310 0.84 -11.48 -41.35
CA THR A 310 1.57 -12.64 -40.89
C THR A 310 2.52 -12.21 -39.77
N TYR A 311 2.42 -12.83 -38.59
CA TYR A 311 3.21 -12.60 -37.37
C TYR A 311 4.52 -11.84 -37.55
N LYS A 312 4.54 -10.56 -37.22
CA LYS A 312 5.73 -9.79 -36.90
C LYS A 312 5.57 -9.16 -35.51
N GLN A 313 6.58 -9.44 -34.70
CA GLN A 313 6.78 -8.94 -33.34
C GLN A 313 6.45 -7.44 -33.23
N VAL A 314 5.50 -7.08 -32.36
CA VAL A 314 5.18 -5.66 -32.05
C VAL A 314 6.28 -5.16 -31.13
N SER A 315 7.18 -4.36 -31.64
CA SER A 315 8.11 -3.57 -30.83
C SER A 315 7.39 -2.36 -30.26
N LEU A 316 7.34 -2.23 -28.96
CA LEU A 316 6.93 -1.03 -28.25
C LEU A 316 8.03 0.04 -28.44
N GLU A 317 7.82 0.99 -29.32
CA GLU A 317 8.63 2.21 -29.33
C GLU A 317 8.16 3.13 -28.20
N ILE A 318 8.94 3.23 -27.14
CA ILE A 318 8.80 4.27 -26.12
C ILE A 318 9.42 5.53 -26.71
N ILE A 319 8.59 6.47 -27.13
CA ILE A 319 9.07 7.78 -27.57
C ILE A 319 9.34 8.63 -26.33
N ASP A 320 10.61 8.86 -26.07
CA ASP A 320 11.08 9.81 -25.06
C ASP A 320 10.91 11.24 -25.56
N GLU A 321 9.87 11.95 -25.13
CA GLU A 321 9.62 13.36 -25.46
C GLU A 321 10.45 14.36 -24.62
N SER A 322 11.48 13.94 -23.90
CA SER A 322 12.37 14.84 -23.16
C SER A 322 13.39 15.59 -24.03
N LYS A 323 13.31 15.46 -25.38
CA LYS A 323 14.17 16.17 -26.34
C LYS A 323 13.33 17.00 -27.33
N LYS A 324 12.66 18.02 -26.80
CA LYS A 324 12.33 19.24 -27.60
C LYS A 324 12.29 20.43 -26.67
#